data_e83dea843773e1cfb06b990b8a751fb6
#
_entry.id   e83dea843773e1cfb06b990b8a751fb6
#
_cell.length_a   1.000
_cell.length_b   1.000
_cell.length_c   1.000
_cell.angle_alpha   90.00
_cell.angle_beta   90.00
_cell.angle_gamma   90.00
#
_symmetry.space_group_name_H-M   'P 1'
#
loop_
_entity.id
_entity.type
_entity.pdbx_description
1 polymer ?
#
loop_
_entity_poly.entity_id
_entity_poly.type
_entity_poly.pdbx_seq_one_letter_code
_entity_poly.pdbx_strand_id
1 'polypeptide(L)'
;RATFTPEEVCTLVTEFYRRNYIEGLFLSSAVCKNPAHTMELMYRTLHLLRNRYRFNGYIHVKAIPGAPVELIEKTGYLADRMSVNLELPTGEGLQKLAPQKTQKAILKPMRQIQSGIVDYRLTAGKSAFLERSSGNRYLSHSIFDTRKQISASAADLGWISSSSARSLPEKERSAPFVPAGQSTQMIIGATKENDYQLLSTSQLLYQQYDLKRVFYSAYIPVNEDSALPSRE
;
A
#
# COMPACT_ATOMS: atom_id res chain seq x y z
N ARG A 1 17.42 -14.09 -14.52
CA ARG A 1 16.96 -12.98 -13.68
C ARG A 1 17.58 -13.14 -12.29
N ALA A 2 18.30 -12.14 -11.82
CA ALA A 2 18.79 -12.13 -10.45
C ALA A 2 17.60 -11.79 -9.52
N THR A 3 17.50 -12.51 -8.41
CA THR A 3 16.51 -12.27 -7.37
C THR A 3 17.26 -12.18 -6.04
N PHE A 4 17.08 -11.07 -5.33
CA PHE A 4 17.66 -10.92 -4.01
C PHE A 4 16.89 -11.73 -2.98
N THR A 5 17.59 -12.37 -2.08
CA THR A 5 17.02 -12.97 -0.87
C THR A 5 16.68 -11.89 0.16
N PRO A 6 15.76 -12.15 1.10
CA PRO A 6 15.48 -11.21 2.19
C PRO A 6 16.73 -10.76 2.95
N GLU A 7 17.66 -11.65 3.19
CA GLU A 7 18.91 -11.41 3.91
C GLU A 7 19.86 -10.48 3.13
N GLU A 8 19.97 -10.67 1.82
CA GLU A 8 20.77 -9.81 0.94
C GLU A 8 20.20 -8.40 0.89
N VAL A 9 18.87 -8.25 0.74
CA VAL A 9 18.20 -6.94 0.79
C VAL A 9 18.47 -6.26 2.12
N CYS A 10 18.33 -6.97 3.24
CA CYS A 10 18.57 -6.43 4.57
C CYS A 10 20.01 -5.93 4.73
N THR A 11 20.98 -6.71 4.27
CA THR A 11 22.40 -6.31 4.32
C THR A 11 22.66 -5.04 3.52
N LEU A 12 22.20 -4.99 2.27
CA LEU A 12 22.36 -3.82 1.40
C LEU A 12 21.71 -2.57 2.01
N VAL A 13 20.44 -2.67 2.43
CA VAL A 13 19.69 -1.56 3.01
C VAL A 13 20.39 -1.03 4.27
N THR A 14 20.84 -1.93 5.14
CA THR A 14 21.48 -1.55 6.40
C THR A 14 22.81 -0.86 6.15
N GLU A 15 23.62 -1.37 5.24
CA GLU A 15 24.90 -0.77 4.87
C GLU A 15 24.74 0.62 4.23
N PHE A 16 23.78 0.80 3.33
CA PHE A 16 23.51 2.09 2.70
C PHE A 16 22.96 3.09 3.72
N TYR A 17 22.08 2.65 4.62
CA TYR A 17 21.52 3.49 5.66
C TYR A 17 22.59 3.97 6.66
N ARG A 18 23.47 3.07 7.11
CA ARG A 18 24.58 3.42 8.02
C ARG A 18 25.56 4.43 7.43
N ARG A 19 25.71 4.39 6.09
CA ARG A 19 26.57 5.33 5.35
C ARG A 19 25.84 6.60 4.93
N ASN A 20 24.59 6.80 5.35
CA ASN A 20 23.75 7.93 4.97
C ASN A 20 23.53 8.07 3.45
N TYR A 21 23.58 6.97 2.70
CA TYR A 21 23.28 6.96 1.27
C TYR A 21 21.78 6.93 1.00
N ILE A 22 20.99 6.40 1.94
CA ILE A 22 19.53 6.31 1.88
C ILE A 22 18.90 6.68 3.22
N GLU A 23 17.71 7.26 3.18
CA GLU A 23 16.88 7.56 4.35
C GLU A 23 15.81 6.51 4.60
N GLY A 24 15.52 5.69 3.59
CA GLY A 24 14.47 4.70 3.64
C GLY A 24 14.56 3.67 2.52
N LEU A 25 13.60 2.76 2.53
CA LEU A 25 13.47 1.68 1.56
C LEU A 25 12.13 1.77 0.84
N PHE A 26 12.14 1.73 -0.49
CA PHE A 26 10.99 1.36 -1.29
C PHE A 26 11.17 -0.09 -1.75
N LEU A 27 10.37 -1.00 -1.20
CA LEU A 27 10.42 -2.42 -1.53
C LEU A 27 9.31 -2.79 -2.50
N SER A 28 9.68 -3.27 -3.67
CA SER A 28 8.78 -3.84 -4.67
C SER A 28 9.36 -5.10 -5.28
N SER A 29 8.50 -5.94 -5.85
CA SER A 29 8.92 -7.17 -6.51
C SER A 29 8.02 -7.46 -7.72
N ALA A 30 8.57 -8.11 -8.73
CA ALA A 30 7.77 -8.90 -9.66
C ALA A 30 7.26 -10.15 -8.93
N VAL A 31 6.18 -10.75 -9.45
CA VAL A 31 5.64 -11.98 -8.87
C VAL A 31 6.61 -13.14 -9.10
N CYS A 32 7.14 -13.69 -8.01
CA CYS A 32 7.97 -14.89 -7.99
C CYS A 32 7.12 -16.10 -7.58
N LYS A 33 7.03 -17.14 -8.40
CA LYS A 33 6.16 -18.31 -8.21
C LYS A 33 4.67 -17.94 -8.16
N ASN A 34 4.23 -17.30 -7.08
CA ASN A 34 2.85 -16.83 -6.90
C ASN A 34 2.79 -15.59 -5.99
N PRO A 35 1.65 -14.89 -5.93
CA PRO A 35 1.49 -13.69 -5.10
C PRO A 35 1.73 -13.93 -3.61
N ALA A 36 1.30 -15.06 -3.06
CA ALA A 36 1.46 -15.39 -1.65
C ALA A 36 2.95 -15.56 -1.29
N HIS A 37 3.69 -16.35 -2.06
CA HIS A 37 5.12 -16.55 -1.85
C HIS A 37 5.92 -15.24 -1.96
N THR A 38 5.58 -14.41 -2.96
CA THR A 38 6.25 -13.12 -3.15
C THR A 38 6.00 -12.19 -1.96
N MET A 39 4.76 -12.08 -1.51
CA MET A 39 4.40 -11.24 -0.39
C MET A 39 5.02 -11.75 0.93
N GLU A 40 5.16 -13.06 1.09
CA GLU A 40 5.85 -13.68 2.22
C GLU A 40 7.34 -13.30 2.28
N LEU A 41 8.04 -13.33 1.14
CA LEU A 41 9.44 -12.89 1.07
C LEU A 41 9.57 -11.40 1.41
N MET A 42 8.64 -10.58 0.94
CA MET A 42 8.61 -9.15 1.27
C MET A 42 8.34 -8.92 2.76
N TYR A 43 7.36 -9.61 3.33
CA TYR A 43 7.09 -9.57 4.77
C TYR A 43 8.33 -9.99 5.57
N ARG A 44 8.97 -11.11 5.21
CA ARG A 44 10.19 -11.58 5.88
C ARG A 44 11.31 -10.55 5.83
N THR A 45 11.48 -9.87 4.70
CA THR A 45 12.46 -8.77 4.55
C THR A 45 12.18 -7.65 5.56
N LEU A 46 10.93 -7.16 5.63
CA LEU A 46 10.54 -6.10 6.57
C LEU A 46 10.70 -6.56 8.03
N HIS A 47 10.28 -7.79 8.32
CA HIS A 47 10.40 -8.37 9.66
C HIS A 47 11.87 -8.43 10.12
N LEU A 48 12.77 -8.87 9.26
CA LEU A 48 14.21 -8.89 9.55
C LEU A 48 14.75 -7.47 9.75
N LEU A 49 14.42 -6.53 8.86
CA LEU A 49 14.84 -5.13 8.97
C LEU A 49 14.43 -4.52 10.30
N ARG A 50 13.15 -4.61 10.69
CA ARG A 50 12.64 -4.00 11.91
C ARG A 50 13.12 -4.70 13.18
N ASN A 51 13.10 -6.02 13.21
CA ASN A 51 13.35 -6.78 14.45
C ASN A 51 14.81 -7.17 14.65
N ARG A 52 15.52 -7.60 13.59
CA ARG A 52 16.90 -8.04 13.69
C ARG A 52 17.91 -6.93 13.45
N TYR A 53 17.74 -6.17 12.37
CA TYR A 53 18.65 -5.10 11.96
C TYR A 53 18.37 -3.75 12.61
N ARG A 54 17.23 -3.63 13.32
CA ARG A 54 16.81 -2.38 14.01
C ARG A 54 16.78 -1.18 13.07
N PHE A 55 16.35 -1.41 11.84
CA PHE A 55 16.22 -0.37 10.83
C PHE A 55 15.07 0.58 11.19
N ASN A 56 15.38 1.85 11.43
CA ASN A 56 14.43 2.90 11.80
C ASN A 56 14.09 3.84 10.64
N GLY A 57 14.67 3.62 9.44
CA GLY A 57 14.35 4.39 8.25
C GLY A 57 12.92 4.15 7.75
N TYR A 58 12.47 5.03 6.89
CA TYR A 58 11.15 4.95 6.26
C TYR A 58 11.05 3.71 5.36
N ILE A 59 9.94 2.97 5.48
CA ILE A 59 9.66 1.80 4.62
C ILE A 59 8.36 2.02 3.85
N HIS A 60 8.47 2.07 2.53
CA HIS A 60 7.36 1.99 1.60
C HIS A 60 7.37 0.63 0.91
N VAL A 61 6.28 -0.13 1.02
CA VAL A 61 6.15 -1.45 0.38
C VAL A 61 5.05 -1.46 -0.67
N LYS A 62 5.33 -2.05 -1.82
CA LYS A 62 4.33 -2.28 -2.87
C LYS A 62 3.68 -3.63 -2.64
N ALA A 63 2.43 -3.65 -2.17
CA ALA A 63 1.68 -4.89 -1.96
C ALA A 63 1.41 -5.60 -3.29
N ILE A 64 1.46 -6.93 -3.25
CA ILE A 64 1.25 -7.77 -4.43
C ILE A 64 -0.25 -8.09 -4.56
N PRO A 65 -0.91 -7.70 -5.67
CA PRO A 65 -2.29 -8.08 -5.93
C PRO A 65 -2.48 -9.60 -5.91
N GLY A 66 -3.54 -10.07 -5.23
CA GLY A 66 -3.80 -11.50 -5.06
C GLY A 66 -3.06 -12.17 -3.90
N ALA A 67 -2.26 -11.43 -3.14
CA ALA A 67 -1.66 -11.95 -1.91
C ALA A 67 -2.71 -12.21 -0.82
N PRO A 68 -2.46 -13.17 0.10
CA PRO A 68 -3.32 -13.41 1.26
C PRO A 68 -3.48 -12.17 2.15
N VAL A 69 -4.69 -12.00 2.70
CA VAL A 69 -5.05 -10.86 3.57
C VAL A 69 -4.11 -10.74 4.75
N GLU A 70 -3.81 -11.86 5.37
CA GLU A 70 -2.96 -11.97 6.55
C GLU A 70 -1.54 -11.47 6.30
N LEU A 71 -0.99 -11.71 5.11
CA LEU A 71 0.34 -11.24 4.74
C LEU A 71 0.35 -9.73 4.47
N ILE A 72 -0.71 -9.19 3.85
CA ILE A 72 -0.86 -7.75 3.64
C ILE A 72 -0.96 -7.04 4.99
N GLU A 73 -1.77 -7.58 5.90
CA GLU A 73 -1.96 -7.05 7.25
C GLU A 73 -0.65 -7.06 8.05
N LYS A 74 0.03 -8.22 8.14
CA LYS A 74 1.32 -8.35 8.84
C LYS A 74 2.36 -7.37 8.30
N THR A 75 2.41 -7.21 6.99
CA THR A 75 3.32 -6.27 6.34
C THR A 75 2.98 -4.82 6.68
N GLY A 76 1.70 -4.48 6.82
CA GLY A 76 1.23 -3.14 7.15
C GLY A 76 1.69 -2.64 8.53
N TYR A 77 1.88 -3.52 9.51
CA TYR A 77 2.45 -3.16 10.82
C TYR A 77 3.96 -2.89 10.79
N LEU A 78 4.65 -3.30 9.74
CA LEU A 78 6.10 -3.12 9.58
C LEU A 78 6.46 -1.99 8.62
N ALA A 79 5.50 -1.54 7.80
CA ALA A 79 5.68 -0.52 6.79
C ALA A 79 5.10 0.84 7.22
N ASP A 80 5.77 1.92 6.83
CA ASP A 80 5.23 3.27 7.03
C ASP A 80 4.17 3.60 5.98
N ARG A 81 4.36 3.13 4.74
CA ARG A 81 3.42 3.29 3.62
C ARG A 81 3.26 2.00 2.87
N MET A 82 2.04 1.75 2.39
CA MET A 82 1.77 0.70 1.41
C MET A 82 1.23 1.29 0.11
N SER A 83 1.54 0.68 -1.01
CA SER A 83 0.93 1.01 -2.31
C SER A 83 0.45 -0.24 -3.03
N VAL A 84 -0.62 -0.08 -3.79
CA VAL A 84 -1.10 -1.06 -4.77
C VAL A 84 -1.29 -0.29 -6.05
N ASN A 85 -0.54 -0.60 -7.09
CA ASN A 85 -0.64 0.14 -8.35
C ASN A 85 -1.92 -0.23 -9.09
N LEU A 86 -2.71 0.78 -9.43
CA LEU A 86 -3.87 0.63 -10.31
C LEU A 86 -3.43 0.35 -11.74
N GLU A 87 -2.30 0.89 -12.15
CA GLU A 87 -1.68 0.86 -13.48
C GLU A 87 -2.49 1.66 -14.51
N LEU A 88 -3.73 1.28 -14.79
CA LEU A 88 -4.59 1.94 -15.77
C LEU A 88 -5.94 2.33 -15.13
N PRO A 89 -6.53 3.46 -15.52
CA PRO A 89 -7.73 3.98 -14.89
C PRO A 89 -8.99 3.16 -15.22
N THR A 90 -8.99 2.49 -16.38
CA THR A 90 -10.13 1.71 -16.87
C THR A 90 -9.89 0.21 -16.85
N GLY A 91 -10.97 -0.56 -16.63
CA GLY A 91 -10.92 -2.02 -16.72
C GLY A 91 -10.62 -2.53 -18.13
N GLU A 92 -11.08 -1.81 -19.15
CA GLU A 92 -10.84 -2.12 -20.55
C GLU A 92 -9.36 -1.96 -20.91
N GLY A 93 -8.75 -0.83 -20.54
CA GLY A 93 -7.33 -0.59 -20.70
C GLY A 93 -6.48 -1.65 -19.98
N LEU A 94 -6.87 -1.98 -18.75
CA LEU A 94 -6.17 -3.00 -17.96
C LEU A 94 -6.26 -4.37 -18.61
N GLN A 95 -7.43 -4.77 -19.13
CA GLN A 95 -7.61 -6.05 -19.83
C GLN A 95 -6.78 -6.13 -21.12
N LYS A 96 -6.64 -5.00 -21.83
CA LYS A 96 -5.89 -4.93 -23.08
C LYS A 96 -4.37 -5.02 -22.84
N LEU A 97 -3.82 -4.27 -21.87
CA LEU A 97 -2.38 -4.13 -21.67
C LEU A 97 -1.80 -4.99 -20.54
N ALA A 98 -2.64 -5.45 -19.61
CA ALA A 98 -2.26 -6.31 -18.50
C ALA A 98 -3.33 -7.37 -18.19
N PRO A 99 -3.63 -8.28 -19.14
CA PRO A 99 -4.78 -9.21 -19.04
C PRO A 99 -4.73 -10.13 -17.82
N GLN A 100 -3.55 -10.35 -17.23
CA GLN A 100 -3.39 -11.09 -15.98
C GLN A 100 -3.81 -10.31 -14.73
N LYS A 101 -4.09 -9.01 -14.85
CA LYS A 101 -4.55 -8.15 -13.76
C LYS A 101 -6.03 -7.82 -13.93
N THR A 102 -6.79 -7.90 -12.86
CA THR A 102 -8.18 -7.44 -12.83
C THR A 102 -8.32 -6.28 -11.85
N GLN A 103 -9.21 -5.33 -12.13
CA GLN A 103 -9.50 -4.24 -11.19
C GLN A 103 -9.89 -4.78 -9.82
N LYS A 104 -10.70 -5.84 -9.76
CA LYS A 104 -11.09 -6.48 -8.50
C LYS A 104 -9.88 -6.98 -7.68
N ALA A 105 -8.89 -7.59 -8.35
CA ALA A 105 -7.67 -8.07 -7.70
C ALA A 105 -6.80 -6.92 -7.16
N ILE A 106 -6.86 -5.75 -7.79
CA ILE A 106 -6.12 -4.55 -7.37
C ILE A 106 -6.86 -3.80 -6.24
N LEU A 107 -8.18 -3.61 -6.39
CA LEU A 107 -8.99 -2.83 -5.45
C LEU A 107 -9.21 -3.57 -4.12
N LYS A 108 -9.21 -4.91 -4.13
CA LYS A 108 -9.37 -5.70 -2.91
C LYS A 108 -8.26 -5.41 -1.88
N PRO A 109 -6.96 -5.51 -2.19
CA PRO A 109 -5.91 -5.15 -1.24
C PRO A 109 -5.93 -3.67 -0.84
N MET A 110 -6.31 -2.73 -1.73
CA MET A 110 -6.48 -1.32 -1.34
C MET A 110 -7.53 -1.16 -0.24
N ARG A 111 -8.66 -1.86 -0.36
CA ARG A 111 -9.72 -1.85 0.66
C ARG A 111 -9.27 -2.48 1.98
N GLN A 112 -8.50 -3.55 1.91
CA GLN A 112 -7.92 -4.19 3.09
C GLN A 112 -6.97 -3.26 3.85
N ILE A 113 -6.08 -2.57 3.13
CA ILE A 113 -5.17 -1.58 3.72
C ILE A 113 -5.97 -0.44 4.35
N GLN A 114 -7.00 0.06 3.68
CA GLN A 114 -7.89 1.08 4.22
C GLN A 114 -8.56 0.63 5.52
N SER A 115 -9.15 -0.58 5.54
CA SER A 115 -9.75 -1.14 6.77
C SER A 115 -8.75 -1.22 7.90
N GLY A 116 -7.55 -1.76 7.65
CA GLY A 116 -6.50 -1.84 8.68
C GLY A 116 -6.09 -0.47 9.23
N ILE A 117 -6.01 0.56 8.37
CA ILE A 117 -5.74 1.95 8.79
C ILE A 117 -6.88 2.47 9.68
N VAL A 118 -8.14 2.24 9.30
CA VAL A 118 -9.32 2.67 10.08
C VAL A 118 -9.36 1.95 11.43
N ASP A 119 -9.21 0.62 11.42
CA ASP A 119 -9.22 -0.19 12.65
C ASP A 119 -8.11 0.24 13.61
N TYR A 120 -6.91 0.48 13.11
CA TYR A 120 -5.81 0.99 13.92
C TYR A 120 -6.14 2.36 14.51
N ARG A 121 -6.69 3.29 13.72
CA ARG A 121 -7.08 4.63 14.19
C ARG A 121 -8.14 4.56 15.29
N LEU A 122 -9.13 3.70 15.12
CA LEU A 122 -10.21 3.49 16.11
C LEU A 122 -9.63 2.92 17.40
N THR A 123 -8.78 1.89 17.29
CA THR A 123 -8.18 1.22 18.45
C THR A 123 -7.20 2.13 19.19
N ALA A 124 -6.36 2.87 18.45
CA ALA A 124 -5.43 3.83 19.01
C ALA A 124 -6.11 5.14 19.47
N GLY A 125 -7.42 5.24 19.21
CA GLY A 125 -8.18 6.40 19.60
C GLY A 125 -7.86 7.66 18.79
N LYS A 126 -7.34 7.57 17.57
CA LYS A 126 -6.97 8.69 16.70
C LYS A 126 -8.08 9.04 15.74
N SER A 127 -8.48 10.32 15.69
CA SER A 127 -9.46 10.79 14.72
C SER A 127 -8.85 10.94 13.33
N ALA A 128 -9.51 10.39 12.30
CA ALA A 128 -9.11 10.55 10.90
C ALA A 128 -9.09 12.05 10.46
N PHE A 129 -9.91 12.87 11.08
CA PHE A 129 -9.93 14.32 10.83
C PHE A 129 -8.66 15.02 11.30
N LEU A 130 -8.15 14.64 12.49
CA LEU A 130 -6.93 15.23 13.05
C LEU A 130 -5.66 14.82 12.29
N GLU A 131 -5.65 13.63 11.70
CA GLU A 131 -4.54 13.19 10.84
C GLU A 131 -4.53 13.90 9.48
N ARG A 132 -5.68 14.31 8.97
CA ARG A 132 -5.78 15.09 7.72
C ARG A 132 -5.39 16.54 7.91
N SER A 133 -5.67 17.12 9.07
CA SER A 133 -5.20 18.45 9.44
C SER A 133 -3.76 18.35 9.91
N SER A 134 -2.83 18.65 9.01
CA SER A 134 -1.37 18.48 9.18
C SER A 134 -0.72 19.24 10.34
N GLY A 135 -1.51 19.79 11.26
CA GLY A 135 -1.04 20.64 12.36
C GLY A 135 -1.14 20.07 13.77
N ASN A 136 -1.92 19.00 13.99
CA ASN A 136 -2.29 18.65 15.36
C ASN A 136 -2.09 17.18 15.76
N ARG A 137 -0.86 16.67 15.64
CA ARG A 137 -0.48 15.36 16.21
C ARG A 137 -0.59 15.28 17.74
N TYR A 138 -0.88 16.38 18.42
CA TYR A 138 -0.81 16.51 19.88
C TYR A 138 -2.12 16.82 20.58
N LEU A 139 -3.28 16.92 19.85
CA LEU A 139 -4.56 17.15 20.52
C LEU A 139 -5.14 15.87 21.09
N SER A 140 -5.47 15.96 22.39
CA SER A 140 -6.11 14.89 23.16
C SER A 140 -7.49 14.54 22.60
N HIS A 141 -7.84 13.27 22.66
CA HIS A 141 -9.12 12.67 22.23
C HIS A 141 -10.37 13.28 22.82
N SER A 142 -10.28 13.86 24.03
CA SER A 142 -11.41 14.38 24.78
C SER A 142 -12.15 15.54 24.10
N ILE A 143 -11.54 16.16 23.09
CA ILE A 143 -12.11 17.34 22.42
C ILE A 143 -12.96 16.98 21.20
N PHE A 144 -12.75 15.78 20.60
CA PHE A 144 -13.45 15.38 19.36
C PHE A 144 -13.90 13.92 19.44
N ASP A 145 -14.97 13.63 20.14
CA ASP A 145 -15.54 12.29 20.19
C ASP A 145 -16.38 12.00 18.93
N THR A 146 -15.68 11.66 17.85
CA THR A 146 -16.28 11.19 16.59
C THR A 146 -16.50 9.69 16.56
N ARG A 147 -16.25 8.99 17.67
CA ARG A 147 -16.33 7.53 17.79
C ARG A 147 -17.70 6.99 17.32
N LYS A 148 -18.79 7.70 17.60
CA LYS A 148 -20.15 7.31 17.17
C LYS A 148 -20.39 7.42 15.66
N GLN A 149 -19.79 8.41 15.00
CA GLN A 149 -19.97 8.59 13.54
C GLN A 149 -19.12 7.63 12.71
N ILE A 150 -17.93 7.27 13.21
CA ILE A 150 -17.04 6.36 12.50
C ILE A 150 -17.48 4.91 12.68
N SER A 151 -18.02 4.54 13.84
CA SER A 151 -18.57 3.19 14.08
C SER A 151 -19.79 2.88 13.21
N ALA A 152 -20.64 3.86 12.91
CA ALA A 152 -21.77 3.69 12.00
C ALA A 152 -21.33 3.40 10.55
N SER A 153 -20.31 4.11 10.07
CA SER A 153 -19.78 3.89 8.70
C SER A 153 -18.99 2.60 8.54
N ALA A 154 -18.35 2.10 9.60
CA ALA A 154 -17.63 0.83 9.60
C ALA A 154 -18.56 -0.38 9.66
N ALA A 155 -19.72 -0.25 10.34
CA ALA A 155 -20.74 -1.29 10.41
C ALA A 155 -21.47 -1.49 9.08
N ASP A 156 -21.73 -0.41 8.32
CA ASP A 156 -22.34 -0.47 6.99
C ASP A 156 -21.45 -1.13 5.93
N LEU A 157 -20.15 -1.23 6.16
CA LEU A 157 -19.20 -1.84 5.22
C LEU A 157 -19.11 -3.37 5.33
N GLY A 158 -19.85 -4.02 6.23
CA GLY A 158 -19.98 -5.48 6.30
C GLY A 158 -18.67 -6.24 6.58
N TRP A 159 -17.70 -5.62 7.25
CA TRP A 159 -16.41 -6.23 7.56
C TRP A 159 -16.35 -6.67 9.01
N ILE A 160 -16.33 -7.97 9.17
CA ILE A 160 -16.14 -8.64 10.45
C ILE A 160 -14.68 -8.47 10.86
N SER A 161 -14.54 -8.12 12.14
CA SER A 161 -13.29 -7.96 12.88
C SER A 161 -12.19 -8.95 12.49
N SER A 162 -11.00 -8.41 12.34
CA SER A 162 -9.70 -9.03 12.21
C SER A 162 -9.46 -10.26 13.10
N SER A 163 -9.88 -11.43 12.65
CA SER A 163 -9.39 -12.69 13.24
C SER A 163 -7.91 -12.93 12.96
N SER A 164 -7.37 -12.31 11.92
CA SER A 164 -5.98 -12.43 11.50
C SER A 164 -4.98 -11.67 12.37
N ALA A 165 -5.37 -10.53 12.95
CA ALA A 165 -4.51 -9.77 13.86
C ALA A 165 -4.12 -10.55 15.13
N ARG A 166 -4.94 -11.52 15.55
CA ARG A 166 -4.64 -12.38 16.71
C ARG A 166 -3.43 -13.28 16.53
N SER A 167 -2.99 -13.53 15.29
CA SER A 167 -1.84 -14.36 14.97
C SER A 167 -0.49 -13.62 15.05
N LEU A 168 -0.52 -12.27 15.23
CA LEU A 168 0.70 -11.47 15.34
C LEU A 168 1.21 -11.40 16.77
N PRO A 169 2.55 -11.35 16.97
CA PRO A 169 3.13 -11.03 18.27
C PRO A 169 2.58 -9.71 18.81
N GLU A 170 2.34 -9.63 20.11
CA GLU A 170 1.76 -8.45 20.78
C GLU A 170 2.56 -7.17 20.48
N LYS A 171 3.88 -7.29 20.42
CA LYS A 171 4.77 -6.18 20.06
C LYS A 171 4.54 -5.63 18.65
N GLU A 172 4.20 -6.47 17.68
CA GLU A 172 3.90 -6.04 16.31
C GLU A 172 2.51 -5.37 16.24
N ARG A 173 1.54 -5.84 17.02
CA ARG A 173 0.20 -5.23 17.13
C ARG A 173 0.19 -3.85 17.79
N SER A 174 1.18 -3.55 18.61
CA SER A 174 1.34 -2.22 19.22
C SER A 174 1.93 -1.18 18.28
N ALA A 175 2.53 -1.61 17.15
CA ALA A 175 3.06 -0.72 16.14
C ALA A 175 1.94 -0.04 15.32
N PRO A 176 2.17 1.19 14.81
CA PRO A 176 1.23 1.85 13.93
C PRO A 176 1.02 1.06 12.62
N PHE A 177 -0.23 0.89 12.19
CA PHE A 177 -0.53 0.26 10.91
C PHE A 177 -0.46 1.31 9.79
N VAL A 178 0.49 1.17 8.88
CA VAL A 178 0.68 2.03 7.69
C VAL A 178 0.49 3.52 8.01
N PRO A 179 1.25 4.11 8.94
CA PRO A 179 0.98 5.45 9.48
C PRO A 179 1.06 6.57 8.43
N ALA A 180 1.83 6.41 7.37
CA ALA A 180 1.88 7.34 6.25
C ALA A 180 0.80 7.08 5.19
N GLY A 181 -0.10 6.12 5.43
CA GLY A 181 -1.24 5.80 4.58
C GLY A 181 -0.87 5.05 3.32
N GLN A 182 -1.87 4.86 2.46
CA GLN A 182 -1.69 4.15 1.19
C GLN A 182 -1.58 5.11 -0.01
N SER A 183 -1.00 4.59 -1.09
CA SER A 183 -0.85 5.28 -2.36
C SER A 183 -1.06 4.33 -3.54
N THR A 184 -1.25 4.90 -4.73
CA THR A 184 -1.32 4.17 -5.99
C THR A 184 -0.57 4.90 -7.09
N GLN A 185 -0.42 4.23 -8.23
CA GLN A 185 0.18 4.79 -9.43
C GLN A 185 -0.67 4.43 -10.65
N MET A 186 -0.83 5.38 -11.56
CA MET A 186 -1.43 5.20 -12.88
C MET A 186 -0.46 5.59 -13.97
N ILE A 187 -0.53 4.89 -15.10
CA ILE A 187 0.22 5.17 -16.31
C ILE A 187 -0.67 6.02 -17.22
N ILE A 188 -0.14 7.11 -17.75
CA ILE A 188 -0.83 8.06 -18.62
C ILE A 188 -0.26 7.97 -20.04
N GLY A 189 -1.14 8.00 -21.04
CA GLY A 189 -0.78 7.92 -22.44
C GLY A 189 -0.58 6.51 -22.99
N ALA A 190 -0.83 5.47 -22.18
CA ALA A 190 -0.82 4.08 -22.64
C ALA A 190 -2.15 3.64 -23.30
N THR A 191 -3.22 4.33 -22.99
CA THR A 191 -4.59 4.06 -23.44
C THR A 191 -5.31 5.37 -23.77
N LYS A 192 -6.50 5.29 -24.37
CA LYS A 192 -7.23 6.45 -24.89
C LYS A 192 -8.02 7.25 -23.85
N GLU A 193 -7.76 7.03 -22.56
CA GLU A 193 -8.44 7.78 -21.51
C GLU A 193 -8.05 9.26 -21.56
N ASN A 194 -9.06 10.10 -21.38
CA ASN A 194 -8.88 11.54 -21.27
C ASN A 194 -8.63 11.98 -19.82
N ASP A 195 -8.23 13.23 -19.67
CA ASP A 195 -7.92 13.81 -18.35
C ASP A 195 -9.08 13.76 -17.38
N TYR A 196 -10.32 13.92 -17.87
CA TYR A 196 -11.51 13.83 -17.03
C TYR A 196 -11.67 12.44 -16.41
N GLN A 197 -11.45 11.39 -17.18
CA GLN A 197 -11.52 10.01 -16.68
C GLN A 197 -10.40 9.74 -15.66
N LEU A 198 -9.19 10.21 -15.92
CA LEU A 198 -8.05 10.10 -15.00
C LEU A 198 -8.32 10.81 -13.67
N LEU A 199 -8.78 12.05 -13.74
CA LEU A 199 -9.08 12.87 -12.55
C LEU A 199 -10.28 12.32 -11.77
N SER A 200 -11.35 11.88 -12.47
CA SER A 200 -12.51 11.26 -11.84
C SER A 200 -12.14 9.95 -11.12
N THR A 201 -11.32 9.13 -11.76
CA THR A 201 -10.80 7.89 -11.11
C THR A 201 -9.97 8.25 -9.88
N SER A 202 -9.10 9.23 -9.97
CA SER A 202 -8.30 9.69 -8.83
C SER A 202 -9.16 10.21 -7.69
N GLN A 203 -10.18 10.99 -7.99
CA GLN A 203 -11.14 11.50 -7.00
C GLN A 203 -11.86 10.36 -6.29
N LEU A 204 -12.35 9.34 -7.02
CA LEU A 204 -12.96 8.15 -6.44
C LEU A 204 -11.99 7.41 -5.51
N LEU A 205 -10.74 7.25 -5.91
CA LEU A 205 -9.73 6.59 -5.11
C LEU A 205 -9.44 7.34 -3.81
N TYR A 206 -9.32 8.66 -3.85
CA TYR A 206 -9.18 9.48 -2.64
C TYR A 206 -10.38 9.35 -1.71
N GLN A 207 -11.60 9.40 -2.25
CA GLN A 207 -12.83 9.37 -1.46
C GLN A 207 -13.13 7.98 -0.89
N GLN A 208 -13.02 6.94 -1.71
CA GLN A 208 -13.44 5.59 -1.34
C GLN A 208 -12.36 4.77 -0.63
N TYR A 209 -11.09 5.03 -0.91
CA TYR A 209 -9.96 4.23 -0.37
C TYR A 209 -9.04 5.01 0.56
N ASP A 210 -9.38 6.26 0.91
CA ASP A 210 -8.58 7.15 1.77
C ASP A 210 -7.10 7.21 1.34
N LEU A 211 -6.87 7.23 0.03
CA LEU A 211 -5.50 7.35 -0.49
C LEU A 211 -4.87 8.67 -0.03
N LYS A 212 -3.60 8.63 0.28
CA LYS A 212 -2.82 9.85 0.57
C LYS A 212 -2.17 10.43 -0.68
N ARG A 213 -1.96 9.60 -1.71
CA ARG A 213 -1.29 10.03 -2.95
C ARG A 213 -1.64 9.13 -4.13
N VAL A 214 -1.91 9.74 -5.26
CA VAL A 214 -1.96 9.11 -6.58
C VAL A 214 -0.76 9.62 -7.38
N PHE A 215 0.08 8.73 -7.85
CA PHE A 215 1.21 9.05 -8.72
C PHE A 215 0.81 8.84 -10.18
N TYR A 216 1.30 9.69 -11.05
CA TYR A 216 1.13 9.58 -12.49
C TYR A 216 2.49 9.35 -13.15
N SER A 217 2.56 8.35 -14.03
CA SER A 217 3.74 8.06 -14.83
C SER A 217 3.38 8.16 -16.32
N ALA A 218 4.17 8.88 -17.09
CA ALA A 218 4.03 8.87 -18.53
C ALA A 218 4.35 7.47 -19.08
N TYR A 219 3.57 7.02 -20.05
CA TYR A 219 3.90 5.83 -20.82
C TYR A 219 5.10 6.12 -21.72
N ILE A 220 6.11 5.27 -21.63
CA ILE A 220 7.28 5.32 -22.51
C ILE A 220 7.44 3.94 -23.15
N PRO A 221 7.25 3.79 -24.46
CA PRO A 221 7.49 2.52 -25.15
C PRO A 221 8.99 2.19 -25.09
N VAL A 222 9.30 1.03 -24.53
CA VAL A 222 10.69 0.55 -24.36
C VAL A 222 11.04 -0.49 -25.42
N ASN A 223 10.04 -1.23 -25.89
CA ASN A 223 10.18 -2.32 -26.87
C ASN A 223 9.24 -2.08 -28.04
N GLU A 224 9.57 -2.62 -29.20
CA GLU A 224 8.72 -2.69 -30.39
C GLU A 224 7.73 -3.86 -30.27
N ASP A 225 6.93 -3.90 -29.21
CA ASP A 225 5.88 -4.89 -29.01
C ASP A 225 4.60 -4.40 -29.68
N SER A 226 4.11 -5.12 -30.68
CA SER A 226 2.91 -4.76 -31.44
C SER A 226 1.62 -4.74 -30.59
N ALA A 227 1.63 -5.34 -29.41
CA ALA A 227 0.52 -5.30 -28.45
C ALA A 227 0.47 -3.98 -27.66
N LEU A 228 1.56 -3.22 -27.65
CA LEU A 228 1.69 -1.95 -26.93
C LEU A 228 1.52 -0.76 -27.89
N PRO A 229 1.05 0.40 -27.39
CA PRO A 229 1.00 1.62 -28.18
C PRO A 229 2.39 2.00 -28.69
N SER A 230 2.49 2.33 -29.97
CA SER A 230 3.71 2.89 -30.59
C SER A 230 3.97 4.31 -30.10
N ARG A 231 5.18 4.83 -30.32
CA ARG A 231 5.45 6.27 -30.23
C ARG A 231 4.64 6.99 -31.31
N GLU A 232 3.83 7.95 -30.93
CA GLU A 232 3.33 8.97 -31.85
C GLU A 232 4.42 9.98 -32.15
#